data_1eeda1223e462bf3909d7f071cdc7cd4
#
_entry.id   1eeda1223e462bf3909d7f071cdc7cd4
#
_cell.length_a   1.000
_cell.length_b   1.000
_cell.length_c   1.000
_cell.angle_alpha   90.00
_cell.angle_beta   90.00
_cell.angle_gamma   90.00
#
_symmetry.space_group_name_H-M   'P 1'
#
loop_
_entity.id
_entity.type
_entity.pdbx_description
1 polymer ?
#
loop_
_entity_poly.entity_id
_entity_poly.type
_entity_poly.pdbx_seq_one_letter_code
_entity_poly.pdbx_strand_id
1 'polypeptide(L)'
;MSSPSLPPPVLVADEDSLHRLVATLTPHAVVAVDTESNSLHAYRERVCLIQFSTPDADFIVDPIALTDLSPLAPVFANPDQQKIFHAAEYDLTCLRRDYRFEFTNIFDTMSAARTLGWPQVGLAAILDTHFGVTMNKKHQRADWKRRPLTPEQLDYARLDTHYLVALRDKQREALTDAGHWVEAHEEFERLARARGDSEKTGPDPNAFWRVKGARDLTPAQAGVLQALFAYREQQAERQDRPPFKVMGEQTLLELARRAPRRAEDLQGVPGMTPEQIGRHAHRLLQAVQQGLDSPAPRPPQVDREPDEIRDRYDRLHTWRKKRAMARGVESDVILPRTTLWDLARRPPRTPADLAHIADFGPWRREAYGDEILTLLSC
;
A
#
# COMPACT_ATOMS: atom_id res chain seq x y z
N MET A 1 -3.57 5.08 35.04
CA MET A 1 -4.74 4.18 35.22
C MET A 1 -4.59 3.10 34.16
N SER A 2 -4.51 1.81 34.53
CA SER A 2 -4.48 0.72 33.56
C SER A 2 -5.83 0.70 32.82
N SER A 3 -5.78 0.74 31.49
CA SER A 3 -6.99 0.54 30.66
C SER A 3 -7.68 -0.75 31.08
N PRO A 4 -9.02 -0.80 31.12
CA PRO A 4 -9.72 -2.04 31.41
C PRO A 4 -9.27 -3.10 30.40
N SER A 5 -8.97 -4.31 30.90
CA SER A 5 -8.59 -5.42 30.01
C SER A 5 -9.77 -5.77 29.14
N LEU A 6 -9.61 -5.56 27.82
CA LEU A 6 -10.63 -5.97 26.84
C LEU A 6 -10.79 -7.51 26.87
N PRO A 7 -11.97 -8.07 26.63
CA PRO A 7 -12.16 -9.51 26.47
C PRO A 7 -11.28 -10.00 25.29
N PRO A 8 -10.74 -11.23 25.33
CA PRO A 8 -9.88 -11.74 24.28
C PRO A 8 -10.62 -11.77 22.92
N PRO A 9 -9.94 -11.49 21.79
CA PRO A 9 -10.56 -11.59 20.48
C PRO A 9 -10.92 -13.03 20.15
N VAL A 10 -11.98 -13.23 19.36
CA VAL A 10 -12.41 -14.54 18.89
C VAL A 10 -11.51 -14.95 17.71
N LEU A 11 -10.77 -16.05 17.85
CA LEU A 11 -9.98 -16.62 16.76
C LEU A 11 -10.88 -17.45 15.82
N VAL A 12 -10.79 -17.19 14.53
CA VAL A 12 -11.54 -17.86 13.46
C VAL A 12 -10.53 -18.61 12.58
N ALA A 13 -10.43 -19.94 12.79
CA ALA A 13 -9.41 -20.77 12.19
C ALA A 13 -9.97 -22.07 11.57
N ASP A 14 -11.29 -22.24 11.53
CA ASP A 14 -12.00 -23.36 10.91
C ASP A 14 -13.29 -22.86 10.22
N GLU A 15 -13.85 -23.68 9.33
CA GLU A 15 -15.03 -23.32 8.52
C GLU A 15 -16.27 -23.00 9.38
N ASP A 16 -16.49 -23.74 10.46
CA ASP A 16 -17.64 -23.50 11.35
C ASP A 16 -17.53 -22.14 12.05
N SER A 17 -16.36 -21.78 12.53
CA SER A 17 -16.09 -20.47 13.12
C SER A 17 -16.18 -19.33 12.10
N LEU A 18 -15.78 -19.57 10.83
CA LEU A 18 -15.95 -18.62 9.75
C LEU A 18 -17.43 -18.36 9.42
N HIS A 19 -18.25 -19.40 9.34
CA HIS A 19 -19.70 -19.23 9.13
C HIS A 19 -20.37 -18.51 10.30
N ARG A 20 -19.97 -18.80 11.54
CA ARG A 20 -20.47 -18.06 12.72
C ARG A 20 -20.05 -16.59 12.66
N LEU A 21 -18.82 -16.29 12.25
CA LEU A 21 -18.37 -14.92 12.05
C LEU A 21 -19.25 -14.19 11.04
N VAL A 22 -19.45 -14.76 9.84
CA VAL A 22 -20.30 -14.14 8.80
C VAL A 22 -21.72 -13.89 9.32
N ALA A 23 -22.32 -14.85 10.03
CA ALA A 23 -23.63 -14.67 10.64
C ALA A 23 -23.64 -13.55 11.70
N THR A 24 -22.55 -13.39 12.44
CA THR A 24 -22.40 -12.30 13.41
C THR A 24 -22.21 -10.95 12.73
N LEU A 25 -21.40 -10.86 11.67
CA LEU A 25 -21.13 -9.59 10.98
C LEU A 25 -22.35 -9.07 10.19
N THR A 26 -23.14 -9.98 9.59
CA THR A 26 -24.23 -9.64 8.66
C THR A 26 -25.27 -8.64 9.23
N PRO A 27 -25.73 -8.72 10.49
CA PRO A 27 -26.73 -7.78 11.02
C PRO A 27 -26.18 -6.40 11.37
N HIS A 28 -24.85 -6.24 11.42
CA HIS A 28 -24.25 -4.95 11.77
C HIS A 28 -24.22 -3.99 10.56
N ALA A 29 -24.71 -2.78 10.75
CA ALA A 29 -24.63 -1.72 9.73
C ALA A 29 -23.21 -1.25 9.46
N VAL A 30 -22.30 -1.47 10.42
CA VAL A 30 -20.88 -1.08 10.35
C VAL A 30 -19.99 -2.18 10.92
N VAL A 31 -18.87 -2.43 10.25
CA VAL A 31 -17.83 -3.35 10.72
C VAL A 31 -16.45 -2.73 10.44
N ALA A 32 -15.55 -2.84 11.40
CA ALA A 32 -14.16 -2.42 11.19
C ALA A 32 -13.34 -3.59 10.64
N VAL A 33 -12.38 -3.29 9.79
CA VAL A 33 -11.53 -4.29 9.11
C VAL A 33 -10.09 -3.80 9.05
N ASP A 34 -9.14 -4.72 9.19
CA ASP A 34 -7.72 -4.50 8.95
C ASP A 34 -7.06 -5.80 8.47
N THR A 35 -5.84 -5.74 7.95
CA THR A 35 -5.10 -6.94 7.53
C THR A 35 -3.65 -6.89 7.96
N GLU A 36 -3.10 -8.08 8.26
CA GLU A 36 -1.66 -8.24 8.45
C GLU A 36 -1.08 -9.16 7.37
N SER A 37 0.04 -8.75 6.80
CA SER A 37 0.72 -9.48 5.74
C SER A 37 2.12 -9.94 6.13
N ASN A 38 2.70 -10.84 5.34
CA ASN A 38 4.08 -11.30 5.50
C ASN A 38 5.08 -10.63 4.56
N SER A 39 4.80 -9.42 4.06
CA SER A 39 5.62 -8.68 3.08
C SER A 39 7.09 -8.55 3.46
N LEU A 40 7.41 -8.43 4.74
CA LEU A 40 8.78 -8.35 5.27
C LEU A 40 9.44 -9.73 5.50
N HIS A 41 8.74 -10.84 5.25
CA HIS A 41 9.16 -12.18 5.66
C HIS A 41 9.11 -13.23 4.56
N ALA A 42 8.36 -13.01 3.48
CA ALA A 42 8.21 -13.95 2.35
C ALA A 42 8.61 -13.31 1.02
N TYR A 43 8.91 -14.14 0.03
CA TYR A 43 9.14 -13.70 -1.34
C TYR A 43 7.85 -13.21 -2.01
N ARG A 44 6.78 -14.01 -1.86
CA ARG A 44 5.44 -13.62 -2.28
C ARG A 44 4.63 -13.22 -1.06
N GLU A 45 4.30 -11.96 -1.03
CA GLU A 45 3.43 -11.43 0.00
C GLU A 45 2.04 -12.05 -0.09
N ARG A 46 1.45 -12.30 1.08
CA ARG A 46 0.05 -12.70 1.24
C ARG A 46 -0.52 -12.17 2.53
N VAL A 47 -1.83 -12.04 2.58
CA VAL A 47 -2.57 -11.77 3.81
C VAL A 47 -2.41 -12.94 4.76
N CYS A 48 -2.04 -12.65 6.00
CA CYS A 48 -1.83 -13.65 7.06
C CYS A 48 -2.85 -13.57 8.18
N LEU A 49 -3.47 -12.41 8.38
CA LEU A 49 -4.61 -12.20 9.27
C LEU A 49 -5.59 -11.24 8.61
N ILE A 50 -6.89 -11.40 8.94
CA ILE A 50 -7.91 -10.39 8.69
C ILE A 50 -8.61 -10.14 10.02
N GLN A 51 -8.57 -8.90 10.49
CA GLN A 51 -9.22 -8.49 11.72
C GLN A 51 -10.60 -7.91 11.41
N PHE A 52 -11.57 -8.24 12.25
CA PHE A 52 -12.88 -7.61 12.26
C PHE A 52 -13.21 -7.14 13.66
N SER A 53 -13.84 -5.96 13.77
CA SER A 53 -14.46 -5.51 15.00
C SER A 53 -15.88 -5.01 14.72
N THR A 54 -16.77 -5.40 15.59
CA THR A 54 -18.12 -4.84 15.75
C THR A 54 -18.13 -3.98 17.03
N PRO A 55 -19.22 -3.26 17.35
CA PRO A 55 -19.33 -2.59 18.66
C PRO A 55 -19.20 -3.54 19.86
N ASP A 56 -19.47 -4.84 19.67
CA ASP A 56 -19.62 -5.81 20.75
C ASP A 56 -18.43 -6.77 20.90
N ALA A 57 -17.67 -7.02 19.81
CA ALA A 57 -16.64 -8.06 19.81
C ALA A 57 -15.58 -7.83 18.73
N ASP A 58 -14.37 -8.38 19.00
CA ASP A 58 -13.24 -8.42 18.08
C ASP A 58 -13.00 -9.85 17.58
N PHE A 59 -12.68 -9.98 16.30
CA PHE A 59 -12.44 -11.27 15.63
C PHE A 59 -11.12 -11.22 14.87
N ILE A 60 -10.39 -12.34 14.89
CA ILE A 60 -9.16 -12.52 14.12
C ILE A 60 -9.33 -13.77 13.25
N VAL A 61 -9.45 -13.56 11.96
CA VAL A 61 -9.52 -14.62 10.96
C VAL A 61 -8.11 -15.05 10.61
N ASP A 62 -7.86 -16.36 10.59
CA ASP A 62 -6.58 -16.96 10.18
C ASP A 62 -6.66 -17.54 8.76
N PRO A 63 -6.27 -16.78 7.72
CA PRO A 63 -6.29 -17.25 6.34
C PRO A 63 -5.28 -18.38 6.04
N ILE A 64 -4.34 -18.64 6.96
CA ILE A 64 -3.38 -19.73 6.79
C ILE A 64 -4.00 -21.07 7.19
N ALA A 65 -4.89 -21.07 8.18
CA ALA A 65 -5.62 -22.22 8.62
C ALA A 65 -6.84 -22.54 7.75
N LEU A 66 -7.44 -21.51 7.13
CA LEU A 66 -8.64 -21.61 6.29
C LEU A 66 -8.23 -21.76 4.81
N THR A 67 -8.86 -22.71 4.10
CA THR A 67 -8.61 -22.92 2.67
C THR A 67 -9.52 -22.10 1.77
N ASP A 68 -10.71 -21.73 2.27
CA ASP A 68 -11.71 -20.93 1.55
C ASP A 68 -12.23 -19.80 2.43
N LEU A 69 -12.06 -18.56 1.95
CA LEU A 69 -12.58 -17.35 2.57
C LEU A 69 -13.76 -16.73 1.78
N SER A 70 -14.25 -17.44 0.75
CA SER A 70 -15.37 -16.94 -0.07
C SER A 70 -16.63 -16.58 0.73
N PRO A 71 -16.93 -17.20 1.91
CA PRO A 71 -18.05 -16.77 2.75
C PRO A 71 -17.97 -15.31 3.22
N LEU A 72 -16.77 -14.67 3.23
CA LEU A 72 -16.62 -13.25 3.54
C LEU A 72 -16.95 -12.33 2.36
N ALA A 73 -16.98 -12.82 1.13
CA ALA A 73 -17.20 -11.99 -0.05
C ALA A 73 -18.52 -11.18 0.01
N PRO A 74 -19.66 -11.75 0.45
CA PRO A 74 -20.89 -10.97 0.61
C PRO A 74 -20.78 -9.83 1.64
N VAL A 75 -19.99 -9.99 2.71
CA VAL A 75 -19.76 -8.95 3.72
C VAL A 75 -19.06 -7.75 3.10
N PHE A 76 -18.00 -7.98 2.31
CA PHE A 76 -17.25 -6.91 1.65
C PHE A 76 -18.04 -6.22 0.53
N ALA A 77 -18.84 -6.98 -0.22
CA ALA A 77 -19.64 -6.48 -1.33
C ALA A 77 -20.99 -5.86 -0.92
N ASN A 78 -21.39 -5.95 0.34
CA ASN A 78 -22.68 -5.44 0.82
C ASN A 78 -22.72 -3.91 0.81
N PRO A 79 -23.56 -3.24 -0.02
CA PRO A 79 -23.65 -1.79 -0.05
C PRO A 79 -24.34 -1.19 1.19
N ASP A 80 -25.14 -1.97 1.92
CA ASP A 80 -25.87 -1.52 3.12
C ASP A 80 -25.02 -1.62 4.38
N GLN A 81 -23.88 -2.30 4.33
CA GLN A 81 -22.94 -2.44 5.42
C GLN A 81 -21.67 -1.63 5.16
N GLN A 82 -21.34 -0.69 6.04
CA GLN A 82 -20.12 0.10 5.92
C GLN A 82 -18.91 -0.65 6.48
N LYS A 83 -17.86 -0.80 5.68
CA LYS A 83 -16.56 -1.36 6.09
C LYS A 83 -15.63 -0.21 6.43
N ILE A 84 -15.15 -0.19 7.68
CA ILE A 84 -14.27 0.85 8.19
C ILE A 84 -12.84 0.32 8.18
N PHE A 85 -11.95 1.08 7.56
CA PHE A 85 -10.51 0.81 7.51
C PHE A 85 -9.72 2.02 8.03
N HIS A 86 -8.44 1.81 8.26
CA HIS A 86 -7.47 2.89 8.45
C HIS A 86 -6.36 2.78 7.40
N ALA A 87 -6.30 3.70 6.42
CA ALA A 87 -5.41 3.63 5.27
C ALA A 87 -5.72 2.42 4.34
N ALA A 88 -6.97 2.26 3.97
CA ALA A 88 -7.56 1.11 3.27
C ALA A 88 -6.85 0.62 2.00
N GLU A 89 -6.14 1.49 1.27
CA GLU A 89 -5.65 1.22 -0.09
C GLU A 89 -4.82 -0.07 -0.19
N TYR A 90 -3.96 -0.30 0.81
CA TYR A 90 -3.12 -1.49 0.85
C TYR A 90 -3.92 -2.76 1.14
N ASP A 91 -4.82 -2.71 2.15
CA ASP A 91 -5.66 -3.84 2.54
C ASP A 91 -6.58 -4.28 1.40
N LEU A 92 -7.25 -3.31 0.76
CA LEU A 92 -8.12 -3.57 -0.38
C LEU A 92 -7.35 -4.21 -1.54
N THR A 93 -6.11 -3.75 -1.81
CA THR A 93 -5.25 -4.31 -2.84
C THR A 93 -4.86 -5.75 -2.51
N CYS A 94 -4.44 -6.03 -1.27
CA CYS A 94 -4.06 -7.37 -0.83
C CYS A 94 -5.25 -8.34 -0.84
N LEU A 95 -6.40 -7.92 -0.33
CA LEU A 95 -7.60 -8.74 -0.28
C LEU A 95 -8.17 -9.03 -1.69
N ARG A 96 -8.09 -8.07 -2.62
CA ARG A 96 -8.43 -8.32 -4.04
C ARG A 96 -7.47 -9.29 -4.70
N ARG A 97 -6.17 -9.10 -4.50
CA ARG A 97 -5.13 -9.96 -5.06
C ARG A 97 -5.28 -11.41 -4.60
N ASP A 98 -5.45 -11.61 -3.29
CA ASP A 98 -5.40 -12.93 -2.67
C ASP A 98 -6.74 -13.68 -2.75
N TYR A 99 -7.89 -12.95 -2.64
CA TYR A 99 -9.22 -13.56 -2.50
C TYR A 99 -10.25 -13.08 -3.53
N ARG A 100 -9.90 -12.14 -4.41
CA ARG A 100 -10.82 -11.59 -5.43
C ARG A 100 -12.04 -10.88 -4.82
N PHE A 101 -11.93 -10.35 -3.60
CA PHE A 101 -13.04 -9.64 -2.98
C PHE A 101 -13.33 -8.31 -3.69
N GLU A 102 -14.61 -8.00 -3.82
CA GLU A 102 -15.09 -6.71 -4.28
C GLU A 102 -15.56 -5.87 -3.07
N PHE A 103 -15.39 -4.56 -3.16
CA PHE A 103 -15.64 -3.66 -2.03
C PHE A 103 -16.61 -2.55 -2.42
N THR A 104 -17.57 -2.32 -1.53
CA THR A 104 -18.51 -1.19 -1.59
C THR A 104 -18.64 -0.56 -0.21
N ASN A 105 -19.14 0.67 -0.13
CA ASN A 105 -19.45 1.36 1.13
C ASN A 105 -18.29 1.31 2.13
N ILE A 106 -17.14 1.84 1.71
CA ILE A 106 -15.92 1.96 2.52
C ILE A 106 -15.98 3.28 3.31
N PHE A 107 -15.44 3.27 4.52
CA PHE A 107 -15.05 4.45 5.28
C PHE A 107 -13.57 4.32 5.66
N ASP A 108 -12.75 5.26 5.24
CA ASP A 108 -11.32 5.27 5.57
C ASP A 108 -11.02 6.37 6.60
N THR A 109 -10.65 5.95 7.82
CA THR A 109 -10.44 6.86 8.94
C THR A 109 -9.21 7.75 8.78
N MET A 110 -8.19 7.32 8.00
CA MET A 110 -7.05 8.18 7.69
C MET A 110 -7.43 9.24 6.66
N SER A 111 -8.15 8.89 5.61
CA SER A 111 -8.66 9.85 4.61
C SER A 111 -9.62 10.84 5.25
N ALA A 112 -10.48 10.40 6.19
CA ALA A 112 -11.35 11.28 6.97
C ALA A 112 -10.55 12.29 7.80
N ALA A 113 -9.51 11.84 8.52
CA ALA A 113 -8.63 12.70 9.31
C ALA A 113 -7.89 13.72 8.42
N ARG A 114 -7.41 13.31 7.24
CA ARG A 114 -6.74 14.19 6.26
C ARG A 114 -7.70 15.24 5.70
N THR A 115 -8.94 14.87 5.40
CA THR A 115 -9.99 15.77 4.92
C THR A 115 -10.37 16.81 5.99
N LEU A 116 -10.38 16.40 7.26
CA LEU A 116 -10.58 17.29 8.42
C LEU A 116 -9.37 18.19 8.72
N GLY A 117 -8.21 17.97 8.09
CA GLY A 117 -6.99 18.70 8.38
C GLY A 117 -6.38 18.37 9.75
N TRP A 118 -6.58 17.15 10.25
CA TRP A 118 -5.97 16.75 11.51
C TRP A 118 -4.44 16.73 11.40
N PRO A 119 -3.71 17.21 12.43
CA PRO A 119 -2.24 17.35 12.33
C PRO A 119 -1.52 16.01 12.33
N GLN A 120 -2.15 14.96 12.85
CA GLN A 120 -1.65 13.60 12.86
C GLN A 120 -2.74 12.65 12.37
N VAL A 121 -2.41 11.84 11.38
CA VAL A 121 -3.37 10.98 10.67
C VAL A 121 -3.12 9.49 10.87
N GLY A 122 -2.01 9.11 11.50
CA GLY A 122 -1.72 7.71 11.81
C GLY A 122 -2.55 7.21 13.00
N LEU A 123 -3.03 5.96 12.93
CA LEU A 123 -3.97 5.38 13.88
C LEU A 123 -3.51 5.53 15.34
N ALA A 124 -2.26 5.17 15.64
CA ALA A 124 -1.72 5.26 17.00
C ALA A 124 -1.82 6.68 17.59
N ALA A 125 -1.53 7.71 16.78
CA ALA A 125 -1.60 9.09 17.24
C ALA A 125 -3.04 9.58 17.39
N ILE A 126 -3.93 9.16 16.49
CA ILE A 126 -5.37 9.45 16.58
C ILE A 126 -5.96 8.81 17.84
N LEU A 127 -5.64 7.54 18.11
CA LEU A 127 -6.15 6.83 19.29
C LEU A 127 -5.62 7.43 20.60
N ASP A 128 -4.36 7.82 20.64
CA ASP A 128 -3.79 8.52 21.80
C ASP A 128 -4.51 9.84 22.05
N THR A 129 -4.67 10.66 21.01
CA THR A 129 -5.29 11.99 21.11
C THR A 129 -6.78 11.93 21.46
N HIS A 130 -7.54 11.02 20.85
CA HIS A 130 -9.00 11.05 20.94
C HIS A 130 -9.60 10.04 21.90
N PHE A 131 -8.83 9.00 22.29
CA PHE A 131 -9.30 7.91 23.16
C PHE A 131 -8.36 7.66 24.35
N GLY A 132 -7.18 8.33 24.42
CA GLY A 132 -6.19 8.10 25.48
C GLY A 132 -5.54 6.71 25.42
N VAL A 133 -5.56 6.09 24.23
CA VAL A 133 -5.05 4.73 24.02
C VAL A 133 -3.67 4.78 23.40
N THR A 134 -2.67 4.25 24.12
CA THR A 134 -1.30 4.13 23.62
C THR A 134 -1.10 2.76 22.96
N MET A 135 -0.86 2.74 21.65
CA MET A 135 -0.58 1.51 20.90
C MET A 135 0.89 1.10 21.01
N ASN A 136 1.14 -0.18 21.27
CA ASN A 136 2.48 -0.74 21.28
C ASN A 136 2.89 -1.17 19.85
N LYS A 137 3.93 -0.54 19.29
CA LYS A 137 4.43 -0.82 17.92
C LYS A 137 5.30 -2.08 17.81
N LYS A 138 5.50 -2.84 18.90
CA LYS A 138 6.41 -4.00 18.94
C LYS A 138 6.12 -5.05 17.86
N HIS A 139 4.84 -5.27 17.54
CA HIS A 139 4.41 -6.31 16.61
C HIS A 139 4.18 -5.84 15.18
N GLN A 140 4.29 -4.55 14.89
CA GLN A 140 4.09 -3.97 13.54
C GLN A 140 4.94 -4.61 12.43
N ARG A 141 6.09 -5.24 12.79
CA ARG A 141 6.97 -5.94 11.85
C ARG A 141 7.11 -7.42 12.17
N ALA A 142 6.14 -7.99 12.87
CA ALA A 142 6.15 -9.40 13.23
C ALA A 142 6.04 -10.28 11.98
N ASP A 143 6.52 -11.51 12.11
CA ASP A 143 6.29 -12.53 11.08
C ASP A 143 4.89 -13.14 11.32
N TRP A 144 3.89 -12.52 10.71
CA TRP A 144 2.49 -12.90 10.84
C TRP A 144 2.14 -14.27 10.23
N LYS A 145 3.08 -14.89 9.49
CA LYS A 145 2.95 -16.27 9.01
C LYS A 145 3.17 -17.30 10.11
N ARG A 146 3.88 -16.95 11.18
CA ARG A 146 4.19 -17.90 12.26
C ARG A 146 2.95 -18.31 13.03
N ARG A 147 2.90 -19.61 13.41
CA ARG A 147 1.87 -20.18 14.27
C ARG A 147 2.52 -21.03 15.39
N PRO A 148 1.90 -21.08 16.58
CA PRO A 148 0.72 -20.30 17.00
C PRO A 148 1.05 -18.82 17.17
N LEU A 149 0.00 -17.96 17.08
CA LEU A 149 0.11 -16.54 17.45
C LEU A 149 0.19 -16.43 18.99
N THR A 150 1.00 -15.48 19.47
CA THR A 150 1.05 -15.20 20.91
C THR A 150 -0.13 -14.34 21.36
N PRO A 151 -0.52 -14.37 22.64
CA PRO A 151 -1.55 -13.49 23.17
C PRO A 151 -1.26 -12.02 22.89
N GLU A 152 -0.02 -11.58 22.97
CA GLU A 152 0.38 -10.20 22.69
C GLU A 152 0.24 -9.82 21.20
N GLN A 153 0.41 -10.78 20.28
CA GLN A 153 0.15 -10.56 18.86
C GLN A 153 -1.36 -10.44 18.59
N LEU A 154 -2.18 -11.28 19.23
CA LEU A 154 -3.64 -11.19 19.13
C LEU A 154 -4.16 -9.86 19.70
N ASP A 155 -3.63 -9.43 20.84
CA ASP A 155 -3.96 -8.13 21.43
C ASP A 155 -3.53 -6.95 20.57
N TYR A 156 -2.37 -7.05 19.93
CA TYR A 156 -1.92 -6.04 18.98
C TYR A 156 -2.87 -5.95 17.78
N ALA A 157 -3.11 -7.07 17.10
CA ALA A 157 -3.89 -7.13 15.87
C ALA A 157 -5.33 -6.62 16.06
N ARG A 158 -5.99 -6.96 17.18
CA ARG A 158 -7.36 -6.46 17.42
C ARG A 158 -7.42 -4.95 17.64
N LEU A 159 -6.36 -4.32 18.21
CA LEU A 159 -6.37 -2.89 18.47
C LEU A 159 -6.37 -2.05 17.18
N ASP A 160 -5.94 -2.62 16.06
CA ASP A 160 -5.99 -1.94 14.77
C ASP A 160 -7.44 -1.78 14.25
N THR A 161 -8.41 -2.56 14.80
CA THR A 161 -9.84 -2.45 14.44
C THR A 161 -10.76 -2.03 15.58
N HIS A 162 -10.44 -2.36 16.83
CA HIS A 162 -11.32 -2.22 18.00
C HIS A 162 -11.95 -0.83 18.15
N TYR A 163 -11.16 0.22 17.93
CA TYR A 163 -11.63 1.61 18.12
C TYR A 163 -12.16 2.25 16.83
N LEU A 164 -12.09 1.57 15.68
CA LEU A 164 -12.42 2.20 14.40
C LEU A 164 -13.91 2.56 14.28
N VAL A 165 -14.82 1.78 14.88
CA VAL A 165 -16.26 2.11 14.86
C VAL A 165 -16.52 3.43 15.59
N ALA A 166 -16.00 3.58 16.81
CA ALA A 166 -16.14 4.81 17.60
C ALA A 166 -15.41 6.00 16.94
N LEU A 167 -14.25 5.75 16.33
CA LEU A 167 -13.49 6.78 15.59
C LEU A 167 -14.27 7.26 14.37
N ARG A 168 -14.84 6.33 13.60
CA ARG A 168 -15.67 6.63 12.43
C ARG A 168 -16.87 7.50 12.80
N ASP A 169 -17.56 7.21 13.90
CA ASP A 169 -18.73 7.99 14.32
C ASP A 169 -18.33 9.43 14.66
N LYS A 170 -17.25 9.59 15.41
CA LYS A 170 -16.67 10.91 15.71
C LYS A 170 -16.23 11.67 14.45
N GLN A 171 -15.58 11.00 13.51
CA GLN A 171 -15.13 11.63 12.27
C GLN A 171 -16.30 11.97 11.35
N ARG A 172 -17.33 11.12 11.28
CA ARG A 172 -18.53 11.39 10.48
C ARG A 172 -19.25 12.65 10.98
N GLU A 173 -19.43 12.79 12.30
CA GLU A 173 -19.98 13.99 12.92
C GLU A 173 -19.13 15.21 12.53
N ALA A 174 -17.83 15.19 12.78
CA ALA A 174 -16.91 16.28 12.48
C ALA A 174 -16.90 16.67 10.98
N LEU A 175 -16.92 15.68 10.07
CA LEU A 175 -17.00 15.92 8.62
C LEU A 175 -18.33 16.58 8.23
N THR A 176 -19.43 16.19 8.87
CA THR A 176 -20.76 16.76 8.63
C THR A 176 -20.82 18.21 9.10
N ASP A 177 -20.36 18.47 10.31
CA ASP A 177 -20.35 19.81 10.92
C ASP A 177 -19.44 20.78 10.16
N ALA A 178 -18.31 20.28 9.63
CA ALA A 178 -17.40 21.06 8.80
C ALA A 178 -17.86 21.21 7.33
N GLY A 179 -18.95 20.57 6.93
CA GLY A 179 -19.44 20.57 5.53
C GLY A 179 -18.56 19.76 4.55
N HIS A 180 -17.72 18.85 5.05
CA HIS A 180 -16.76 18.06 4.26
C HIS A 180 -17.19 16.61 4.05
N TRP A 181 -18.41 16.24 4.47
CA TRP A 181 -18.88 14.85 4.34
C TRP A 181 -18.89 14.36 2.89
N VAL A 182 -19.44 15.15 1.95
CA VAL A 182 -19.57 14.75 0.54
C VAL A 182 -18.20 14.58 -0.11
N GLU A 183 -17.25 15.44 0.22
CA GLU A 183 -15.86 15.33 -0.23
C GLU A 183 -15.18 14.05 0.25
N ALA A 184 -15.27 13.78 1.56
CA ALA A 184 -14.69 12.58 2.15
C ALA A 184 -15.35 11.31 1.58
N HIS A 185 -16.67 11.32 1.38
CA HIS A 185 -17.42 10.21 0.81
C HIS A 185 -16.98 9.91 -0.64
N GLU A 186 -16.75 10.95 -1.46
CA GLU A 186 -16.21 10.78 -2.81
C GLU A 186 -14.83 10.10 -2.79
N GLU A 187 -13.99 10.44 -1.80
CA GLU A 187 -12.68 9.79 -1.64
C GLU A 187 -12.83 8.31 -1.21
N PHE A 188 -13.76 7.99 -0.31
CA PHE A 188 -14.04 6.61 0.08
C PHE A 188 -14.52 5.76 -1.09
N GLU A 189 -15.38 6.32 -1.95
CA GLU A 189 -15.81 5.64 -3.18
C GLU A 189 -14.66 5.45 -4.16
N ARG A 190 -13.74 6.42 -4.26
CA ARG A 190 -12.54 6.29 -5.09
C ARG A 190 -11.68 5.13 -4.61
N LEU A 191 -11.41 5.03 -3.30
CA LEU A 191 -10.67 3.92 -2.69
C LEU A 191 -11.35 2.57 -2.94
N ALA A 192 -12.67 2.51 -2.80
CA ALA A 192 -13.44 1.29 -3.05
C ALA A 192 -13.32 0.81 -4.52
N ARG A 193 -13.16 1.73 -5.48
CA ARG A 193 -13.01 1.41 -6.91
C ARG A 193 -11.56 1.19 -7.36
N ALA A 194 -10.59 1.73 -6.61
CA ALA A 194 -9.19 1.66 -6.98
C ALA A 194 -8.74 0.20 -7.14
N ARG A 195 -8.40 -0.19 -8.36
CA ARG A 195 -7.75 -1.46 -8.64
C ARG A 195 -6.25 -1.21 -8.53
N GLY A 196 -5.63 -1.74 -7.49
CA GLY A 196 -4.18 -1.66 -7.34
C GLY A 196 -3.46 -2.26 -8.56
N ASP A 197 -2.20 -1.91 -8.75
CA ASP A 197 -1.31 -2.45 -9.83
C ASP A 197 -1.09 -3.99 -9.75
N SER A 198 -2.00 -4.73 -9.13
CA SER A 198 -1.91 -6.17 -8.85
C SER A 198 -1.93 -7.08 -10.09
N GLU A 199 -2.19 -6.53 -11.29
CA GLU A 199 -2.24 -7.30 -12.54
C GLU A 199 -0.88 -7.47 -13.24
N LYS A 200 0.22 -7.00 -12.67
CA LYS A 200 1.55 -7.32 -13.21
C LYS A 200 1.88 -8.80 -12.95
N THR A 201 1.30 -9.66 -13.76
CA THR A 201 1.58 -11.09 -13.82
C THR A 201 2.99 -11.32 -14.36
N GLY A 202 3.92 -11.67 -13.48
CA GLY A 202 5.26 -12.09 -13.82
C GLY A 202 6.38 -11.12 -13.44
N PRO A 203 7.63 -11.60 -13.43
CA PRO A 203 8.80 -10.77 -13.14
C PRO A 203 9.00 -9.72 -14.23
N ASP A 204 9.03 -8.45 -13.85
CA ASP A 204 9.35 -7.35 -14.74
C ASP A 204 10.85 -7.43 -15.15
N PRO A 205 11.18 -7.72 -16.42
CA PRO A 205 12.56 -7.86 -16.85
C PRO A 205 13.38 -6.56 -16.72
N ASN A 206 12.69 -5.44 -16.53
CA ASN A 206 13.27 -4.12 -16.34
C ASN A 206 13.31 -3.69 -14.86
N ALA A 207 12.90 -4.53 -13.92
CA ALA A 207 12.83 -4.18 -12.50
C ALA A 207 14.20 -3.75 -11.93
N PHE A 208 15.31 -4.31 -12.44
CA PHE A 208 16.66 -3.95 -12.00
C PHE A 208 17.01 -2.47 -12.26
N TRP A 209 16.35 -1.81 -13.23
CA TRP A 209 16.52 -0.36 -13.45
C TRP A 209 15.95 0.51 -12.34
N ARG A 210 15.14 -0.06 -11.44
CA ARG A 210 14.62 0.64 -10.25
C ARG A 210 15.66 0.73 -9.13
N VAL A 211 16.73 -0.07 -9.19
CA VAL A 211 17.86 0.02 -8.25
C VAL A 211 18.46 1.43 -8.35
N LYS A 212 18.53 2.12 -7.23
CA LYS A 212 19.05 3.49 -7.18
C LYS A 212 20.49 3.52 -7.66
N GLY A 213 20.78 4.29 -8.72
CA GLY A 213 22.10 4.38 -9.37
C GLY A 213 22.28 3.39 -10.52
N ALA A 214 21.32 2.56 -10.89
CA ALA A 214 21.40 1.65 -12.03
C ALA A 214 21.60 2.39 -13.37
N ARG A 215 21.00 3.56 -13.50
CA ARG A 215 21.09 4.39 -14.71
C ARG A 215 22.45 5.08 -14.91
N ASP A 216 23.29 5.12 -13.86
CA ASP A 216 24.62 5.71 -13.88
C ASP A 216 25.70 4.68 -14.28
N LEU A 217 25.32 3.42 -14.47
CA LEU A 217 26.21 2.33 -14.84
C LEU A 217 26.55 2.39 -16.34
N THR A 218 27.76 1.93 -16.67
CA THR A 218 28.10 1.65 -18.08
C THR A 218 27.23 0.51 -18.63
N PRO A 219 27.08 0.39 -19.96
CA PRO A 219 26.30 -0.70 -20.55
C PRO A 219 26.71 -2.09 -20.07
N ALA A 220 28.00 -2.37 -19.94
CA ALA A 220 28.52 -3.65 -19.43
C ALA A 220 28.16 -3.87 -17.95
N GLN A 221 28.29 -2.82 -17.11
CA GLN A 221 27.89 -2.90 -15.70
C GLN A 221 26.38 -3.08 -15.53
N ALA A 222 25.58 -2.48 -16.39
CA ALA A 222 24.13 -2.66 -16.38
C ALA A 222 23.75 -4.12 -16.72
N GLY A 223 24.47 -4.77 -17.65
CA GLY A 223 24.32 -6.20 -17.94
C GLY A 223 24.64 -7.07 -16.71
N VAL A 224 25.73 -6.73 -16.02
CA VAL A 224 26.10 -7.40 -14.76
C VAL A 224 25.02 -7.19 -13.68
N LEU A 225 24.50 -5.96 -13.52
CA LEU A 225 23.43 -5.69 -12.56
C LEU A 225 22.18 -6.50 -12.88
N GLN A 226 21.77 -6.60 -14.14
CA GLN A 226 20.62 -7.39 -14.57
C GLN A 226 20.77 -8.86 -14.19
N ALA A 227 21.93 -9.46 -14.45
CA ALA A 227 22.19 -10.86 -14.11
C ALA A 227 22.23 -11.10 -12.58
N LEU A 228 22.87 -10.21 -11.83
CA LEU A 228 22.89 -10.25 -10.36
C LEU A 228 21.50 -10.08 -9.76
N PHE A 229 20.69 -9.19 -10.31
CA PHE A 229 19.30 -8.98 -9.90
C PHE A 229 18.47 -10.25 -10.11
N ALA A 230 18.57 -10.86 -11.29
CA ALA A 230 17.89 -12.12 -11.59
C ALA A 230 18.33 -13.26 -10.65
N TYR A 231 19.62 -13.33 -10.36
CA TYR A 231 20.15 -14.31 -9.36
C TYR A 231 19.55 -14.07 -7.97
N ARG A 232 19.48 -12.79 -7.50
CA ARG A 232 18.87 -12.46 -6.22
C ARG A 232 17.41 -12.88 -6.15
N GLU A 233 16.62 -12.53 -7.18
CA GLU A 233 15.20 -12.91 -7.26
C GLU A 233 15.00 -14.42 -7.20
N GLN A 234 15.80 -15.18 -7.96
CA GLN A 234 15.76 -16.64 -7.92
C GLN A 234 16.10 -17.21 -6.53
N GLN A 235 17.10 -16.64 -5.85
CA GLN A 235 17.44 -17.08 -4.49
C GLN A 235 16.35 -16.70 -3.48
N ALA A 236 15.75 -15.54 -3.62
CA ALA A 236 14.66 -15.06 -2.78
C ALA A 236 13.42 -15.99 -2.91
N GLU A 237 13.05 -16.32 -4.13
CA GLU A 237 11.93 -17.25 -4.41
C GLU A 237 12.21 -18.66 -3.86
N ARG A 238 13.41 -19.21 -4.11
CA ARG A 238 13.78 -20.55 -3.60
C ARG A 238 13.77 -20.66 -2.08
N GLN A 239 14.06 -19.54 -1.36
CA GLN A 239 14.14 -19.50 0.10
C GLN A 239 12.84 -19.00 0.73
N ASP A 240 11.84 -18.65 -0.06
CA ASP A 240 10.64 -17.92 0.35
C ASP A 240 10.99 -16.74 1.28
N ARG A 241 11.92 -15.87 0.83
CA ARG A 241 12.40 -14.71 1.60
C ARG A 241 12.37 -13.45 0.74
N PRO A 242 12.12 -12.27 1.32
CA PRO A 242 12.21 -11.03 0.58
C PRO A 242 13.58 -10.82 -0.06
N PRO A 243 13.67 -10.30 -1.29
CA PRO A 243 14.93 -10.10 -2.01
C PRO A 243 15.98 -9.32 -1.22
N PHE A 244 15.56 -8.30 -0.45
CA PHE A 244 16.48 -7.50 0.35
C PHE A 244 17.13 -8.29 1.51
N LYS A 245 16.51 -9.36 1.99
CA LYS A 245 17.10 -10.28 2.99
C LYS A 245 18.10 -11.27 2.38
N VAL A 246 18.08 -11.46 1.07
CA VAL A 246 19.09 -12.24 0.35
C VAL A 246 20.29 -11.34 0.05
N MET A 247 20.05 -10.19 -0.56
CA MET A 247 21.11 -9.23 -0.91
C MET A 247 20.53 -7.82 -1.12
N GLY A 248 21.13 -6.82 -0.46
CA GLY A 248 20.70 -5.43 -0.58
C GLY A 248 21.00 -4.84 -1.97
N GLU A 249 20.22 -3.84 -2.37
CA GLU A 249 20.43 -3.14 -3.67
C GLU A 249 21.81 -2.49 -3.78
N GLN A 250 22.33 -1.92 -2.70
CA GLN A 250 23.66 -1.33 -2.68
C GLN A 250 24.74 -2.38 -2.93
N THR A 251 24.59 -3.59 -2.40
CA THR A 251 25.51 -4.71 -2.66
C THR A 251 25.49 -5.10 -4.13
N LEU A 252 24.28 -5.24 -4.73
CA LEU A 252 24.15 -5.54 -6.16
C LEU A 252 24.81 -4.47 -7.04
N LEU A 253 24.57 -3.21 -6.73
CA LEU A 253 25.13 -2.08 -7.49
C LEU A 253 26.66 -2.05 -7.41
N GLU A 254 27.23 -2.29 -6.24
CA GLU A 254 28.67 -2.29 -6.03
C GLU A 254 29.35 -3.48 -6.70
N LEU A 255 28.72 -4.67 -6.66
CA LEU A 255 29.16 -5.83 -7.42
C LEU A 255 29.14 -5.57 -8.94
N ALA A 256 28.09 -4.90 -9.42
CA ALA A 256 28.00 -4.54 -10.84
C ALA A 256 29.08 -3.55 -11.26
N ARG A 257 29.43 -2.57 -10.41
CA ARG A 257 30.51 -1.61 -10.66
C ARG A 257 31.88 -2.26 -10.70
N ARG A 258 32.15 -3.16 -9.75
CA ARG A 258 33.47 -3.84 -9.65
C ARG A 258 33.64 -4.97 -10.63
N ALA A 259 32.53 -5.62 -11.05
CA ALA A 259 32.52 -6.79 -11.91
C ALA A 259 33.57 -7.85 -11.48
N PRO A 260 33.48 -8.39 -10.24
CA PRO A 260 34.49 -9.29 -9.67
C PRO A 260 34.63 -10.55 -10.53
N ARG A 261 35.87 -11.04 -10.66
CA ARG A 261 36.20 -12.26 -11.43
C ARG A 261 36.63 -13.41 -10.55
N ARG A 262 37.04 -13.14 -9.31
CA ARG A 262 37.53 -14.14 -8.35
C ARG A 262 36.83 -13.94 -7.00
N ALA A 263 36.82 -14.98 -6.19
CA ALA A 263 36.19 -14.94 -4.85
C ALA A 263 36.82 -13.86 -3.94
N GLU A 264 38.13 -13.64 -4.10
CA GLU A 264 38.85 -12.60 -3.34
C GLU A 264 38.34 -11.19 -3.66
N ASP A 265 37.90 -10.94 -4.90
CA ASP A 265 37.40 -9.65 -5.35
C ASP A 265 36.04 -9.30 -4.70
N LEU A 266 35.36 -10.26 -4.08
CA LEU A 266 34.13 -10.04 -3.32
C LEU A 266 34.38 -9.46 -1.92
N GLN A 267 35.62 -9.56 -1.43
CA GLN A 267 36.00 -9.00 -0.14
C GLN A 267 35.92 -7.47 -0.18
N GLY A 268 35.43 -6.87 0.90
CA GLY A 268 35.25 -5.41 1.00
C GLY A 268 34.14 -4.83 0.14
N VAL A 269 33.29 -5.66 -0.48
CA VAL A 269 32.02 -5.21 -1.05
C VAL A 269 31.01 -5.06 0.09
N PRO A 270 30.35 -3.91 0.24
CA PRO A 270 29.33 -3.71 1.28
C PRO A 270 28.27 -4.81 1.26
N GLY A 271 28.00 -5.43 2.40
CA GLY A 271 27.05 -6.54 2.52
C GLY A 271 27.57 -7.93 2.15
N MET A 272 28.81 -8.05 1.65
CA MET A 272 29.48 -9.32 1.38
C MET A 272 30.31 -9.77 2.59
N THR A 273 29.67 -10.34 3.59
CA THR A 273 30.36 -10.95 4.74
C THR A 273 31.05 -12.27 4.31
N PRO A 274 32.03 -12.78 5.09
CA PRO A 274 32.62 -14.10 4.82
C PRO A 274 31.59 -15.21 4.65
N GLU A 275 30.48 -15.18 5.42
CA GLU A 275 29.38 -16.14 5.29
C GLU A 275 28.63 -15.96 3.96
N GLN A 276 28.36 -14.72 3.53
CA GLN A 276 27.73 -14.42 2.24
C GLN A 276 28.64 -14.83 1.07
N ILE A 277 29.95 -14.59 1.17
CA ILE A 277 30.90 -15.04 0.17
C ILE A 277 30.90 -16.55 0.11
N GLY A 278 31.05 -17.25 1.23
CA GLY A 278 30.99 -18.74 1.24
C GLY A 278 29.74 -19.32 0.63
N ARG A 279 28.59 -18.66 0.85
CA ARG A 279 27.29 -19.14 0.37
C ARG A 279 27.04 -18.82 -1.12
N HIS A 280 27.50 -17.66 -1.60
CA HIS A 280 27.05 -17.10 -2.88
C HIS A 280 28.19 -16.92 -3.92
N ALA A 281 29.49 -16.95 -3.54
CA ALA A 281 30.59 -16.55 -4.41
C ALA A 281 30.56 -17.20 -5.81
N HIS A 282 30.51 -18.53 -5.89
CA HIS A 282 30.54 -19.23 -7.18
C HIS A 282 29.42 -18.76 -8.12
N ARG A 283 28.19 -18.65 -7.63
CA ARG A 283 27.03 -18.26 -8.44
C ARG A 283 27.02 -16.76 -8.78
N LEU A 284 27.53 -15.93 -7.87
CA LEU A 284 27.68 -14.50 -8.13
C LEU A 284 28.69 -14.26 -9.24
N LEU A 285 29.84 -14.96 -9.23
CA LEU A 285 30.86 -14.86 -10.28
C LEU A 285 30.32 -15.37 -11.63
N GLN A 286 29.52 -16.43 -11.64
CA GLN A 286 28.82 -16.89 -12.84
C GLN A 286 27.85 -15.83 -13.37
N ALA A 287 27.05 -15.21 -12.49
CA ALA A 287 26.11 -14.15 -12.88
C ALA A 287 26.85 -12.92 -13.41
N VAL A 288 27.97 -12.52 -12.80
CA VAL A 288 28.81 -11.44 -13.30
C VAL A 288 29.34 -11.75 -14.72
N GLN A 289 29.89 -12.95 -14.93
CA GLN A 289 30.39 -13.35 -16.24
C GLN A 289 29.25 -13.39 -17.27
N GLN A 290 28.10 -13.97 -16.94
CA GLN A 290 26.92 -13.97 -17.80
C GLN A 290 26.49 -12.56 -18.18
N GLY A 291 26.50 -11.61 -17.22
CA GLY A 291 26.15 -10.21 -17.48
C GLY A 291 27.13 -9.50 -18.41
N LEU A 292 28.43 -9.83 -18.31
CA LEU A 292 29.48 -9.29 -19.20
C LEU A 292 29.37 -9.84 -20.62
N ASP A 293 28.96 -11.10 -20.77
CA ASP A 293 28.86 -11.80 -22.06
C ASP A 293 27.51 -11.55 -22.77
N SER A 294 26.53 -11.03 -22.04
CA SER A 294 25.18 -10.77 -22.57
C SER A 294 25.11 -9.41 -23.30
N PRO A 295 24.20 -9.25 -24.28
CA PRO A 295 23.94 -7.93 -24.85
C PRO A 295 23.57 -6.91 -23.76
N ALA A 296 24.18 -5.75 -23.81
CA ALA A 296 23.94 -4.71 -22.82
C ALA A 296 22.47 -4.25 -22.81
N PRO A 297 21.79 -4.29 -21.67
CA PRO A 297 20.42 -3.85 -21.58
C PRO A 297 20.32 -2.32 -21.79
N ARG A 298 19.28 -1.90 -22.49
CA ARG A 298 19.00 -0.47 -22.67
C ARG A 298 18.04 -0.03 -21.56
N PRO A 299 18.28 1.13 -20.92
CA PRO A 299 17.35 1.67 -19.96
C PRO A 299 15.99 1.91 -20.65
N PRO A 300 14.87 1.63 -19.97
CA PRO A 300 13.56 1.98 -20.49
C PRO A 300 13.56 3.47 -20.85
N GLN A 301 13.15 3.79 -22.06
CA GLN A 301 12.89 5.18 -22.40
C GLN A 301 11.78 5.69 -21.50
N VAL A 302 12.08 6.68 -20.71
CA VAL A 302 11.04 7.48 -20.06
C VAL A 302 10.73 8.56 -21.08
N ASP A 303 9.62 8.36 -21.79
CA ASP A 303 9.11 9.41 -22.66
C ASP A 303 8.90 10.66 -21.81
N ARG A 304 9.71 11.67 -22.11
CA ARG A 304 9.57 12.96 -21.42
C ARG A 304 8.28 13.57 -21.93
N GLU A 305 7.36 13.86 -21.00
CA GLU A 305 6.15 14.57 -21.36
C GLU A 305 6.48 15.83 -22.15
N PRO A 306 5.76 16.14 -23.23
CA PRO A 306 5.89 17.38 -23.97
C PRO A 306 5.88 18.59 -23.03
N ASP A 307 6.62 19.63 -23.38
CA ASP A 307 6.73 20.83 -22.52
C ASP A 307 5.36 21.47 -22.24
N GLU A 308 4.45 21.47 -23.20
CA GLU A 308 3.06 21.96 -23.03
C GLU A 308 2.29 21.18 -21.95
N ILE A 309 2.47 19.86 -21.86
CA ILE A 309 1.84 19.02 -20.82
C ILE A 309 2.45 19.34 -19.47
N ARG A 310 3.77 19.53 -19.42
CA ARG A 310 4.47 19.86 -18.19
C ARG A 310 4.06 21.25 -17.67
N ASP A 311 3.95 22.24 -18.57
CA ASP A 311 3.51 23.60 -18.19
C ASP A 311 2.09 23.58 -17.63
N ARG A 312 1.17 22.80 -18.24
CA ARG A 312 -0.17 22.60 -17.69
C ARG A 312 -0.15 21.94 -16.31
N TYR A 313 0.68 20.88 -16.16
CA TYR A 313 0.85 20.21 -14.87
C TYR A 313 1.39 21.16 -13.80
N ASP A 314 2.40 21.98 -14.10
CA ASP A 314 3.01 22.90 -13.14
C ASP A 314 2.03 24.01 -12.71
N ARG A 315 1.17 24.50 -13.62
CA ARG A 315 0.06 25.42 -13.28
C ARG A 315 -0.95 24.75 -12.34
N LEU A 316 -1.40 23.54 -12.67
CA LEU A 316 -2.31 22.75 -11.85
C LEU A 316 -1.70 22.43 -10.47
N HIS A 317 -0.43 22.06 -10.43
CA HIS A 317 0.30 21.78 -9.19
C HIS A 317 0.39 23.00 -8.29
N THR A 318 0.69 24.16 -8.88
CA THR A 318 0.75 25.45 -8.14
C THR A 318 -0.62 25.84 -7.60
N TRP A 319 -1.67 25.71 -8.40
CA TRP A 319 -3.05 25.93 -7.98
C TRP A 319 -3.44 25.01 -6.82
N ARG A 320 -3.19 23.71 -6.95
CA ARG A 320 -3.48 22.70 -5.91
C ARG A 320 -2.81 23.05 -4.58
N LYS A 321 -1.53 23.43 -4.62
CA LYS A 321 -0.77 23.83 -3.43
C LYS A 321 -1.40 25.06 -2.75
N LYS A 322 -1.81 26.06 -3.51
CA LYS A 322 -2.49 27.24 -2.96
C LYS A 322 -3.82 26.89 -2.29
N ARG A 323 -4.61 26.00 -2.90
CA ARG A 323 -5.89 25.55 -2.34
C ARG A 323 -5.69 24.75 -1.04
N ALA A 324 -4.72 23.83 -1.04
CA ALA A 324 -4.37 23.05 0.14
C ALA A 324 -3.92 23.93 1.31
N MET A 325 -3.06 24.90 1.05
CA MET A 325 -2.62 25.87 2.08
C MET A 325 -3.78 26.70 2.63
N ALA A 326 -4.67 27.19 1.78
CA ALA A 326 -5.83 27.99 2.21
C ALA A 326 -6.80 27.18 3.08
N ARG A 327 -6.84 25.86 2.88
CA ARG A 327 -7.71 24.93 3.61
C ARG A 327 -7.03 24.29 4.83
N GLY A 328 -5.71 24.40 4.95
CA GLY A 328 -4.94 23.74 6.02
C GLY A 328 -4.85 22.22 5.88
N VAL A 329 -4.86 21.69 4.64
CA VAL A 329 -4.77 20.25 4.35
C VAL A 329 -3.58 19.94 3.45
N GLU A 330 -3.24 18.66 3.32
CA GLU A 330 -2.23 18.22 2.36
C GLU A 330 -2.74 18.33 0.91
N SER A 331 -1.82 18.56 -0.03
CA SER A 331 -2.19 18.87 -1.41
C SER A 331 -2.98 17.77 -2.12
N ASP A 332 -2.74 16.52 -1.80
CA ASP A 332 -3.42 15.38 -2.42
C ASP A 332 -4.86 15.18 -1.92
N VAL A 333 -5.24 15.79 -0.79
CA VAL A 333 -6.64 15.91 -0.36
C VAL A 333 -7.45 16.70 -1.39
N ILE A 334 -6.88 17.76 -1.94
CA ILE A 334 -7.54 18.57 -2.99
C ILE A 334 -7.72 17.74 -4.25
N LEU A 335 -6.59 17.21 -4.80
CA LEU A 335 -6.59 16.33 -5.97
C LEU A 335 -5.40 15.37 -5.92
N PRO A 336 -5.58 14.08 -6.24
CA PRO A 336 -4.49 13.14 -6.44
C PRO A 336 -3.50 13.61 -7.53
N ARG A 337 -2.24 13.22 -7.41
CA ARG A 337 -1.22 13.54 -8.40
C ARG A 337 -1.53 12.94 -9.78
N THR A 338 -2.11 11.76 -9.80
CA THR A 338 -2.54 11.07 -11.03
C THR A 338 -3.57 11.89 -11.79
N THR A 339 -4.57 12.42 -11.09
CA THR A 339 -5.61 13.28 -11.66
C THR A 339 -5.03 14.57 -12.25
N LEU A 340 -4.00 15.18 -11.62
CA LEU A 340 -3.32 16.34 -12.21
C LEU A 340 -2.64 16.00 -13.54
N TRP A 341 -2.00 14.84 -13.66
CA TRP A 341 -1.42 14.39 -14.91
C TRP A 341 -2.46 14.10 -15.98
N ASP A 342 -3.60 13.51 -15.60
CA ASP A 342 -4.69 13.25 -16.53
C ASP A 342 -5.30 14.54 -17.06
N LEU A 343 -5.52 15.54 -16.21
CA LEU A 343 -5.94 16.89 -16.59
C LEU A 343 -4.93 17.58 -17.52
N ALA A 344 -3.63 17.42 -17.25
CA ALA A 344 -2.58 18.04 -18.05
C ALA A 344 -2.47 17.39 -19.45
N ARG A 345 -2.60 16.06 -19.52
CA ARG A 345 -2.51 15.30 -20.79
C ARG A 345 -3.76 15.46 -21.65
N ARG A 346 -4.94 15.53 -21.02
CA ARG A 346 -6.26 15.63 -21.66
C ARG A 346 -7.00 16.85 -21.10
N PRO A 347 -6.55 18.08 -21.49
CA PRO A 347 -7.13 19.29 -20.91
C PRO A 347 -8.62 19.40 -21.27
N PRO A 348 -9.51 19.43 -20.27
CA PRO A 348 -10.94 19.62 -20.48
C PRO A 348 -11.21 21.03 -21.01
N ARG A 349 -12.17 21.16 -21.91
CA ARG A 349 -12.61 22.45 -22.47
C ARG A 349 -13.98 22.86 -21.95
N THR A 350 -14.75 21.89 -21.50
CA THR A 350 -16.12 22.07 -21.01
C THR A 350 -16.33 21.35 -19.67
N PRO A 351 -17.34 21.73 -18.88
CA PRO A 351 -17.73 20.98 -17.70
C PRO A 351 -18.04 19.49 -17.96
N ALA A 352 -18.54 19.18 -19.16
CA ALA A 352 -18.82 17.79 -19.57
C ALA A 352 -17.51 16.96 -19.71
N ASP A 353 -16.44 17.58 -20.21
CA ASP A 353 -15.15 16.90 -20.38
C ASP A 353 -14.54 16.49 -19.03
N LEU A 354 -14.79 17.26 -17.96
CA LEU A 354 -14.33 16.95 -16.60
C LEU A 354 -14.91 15.62 -16.09
N ALA A 355 -16.07 15.19 -16.57
CA ALA A 355 -16.67 13.92 -16.18
C ALA A 355 -15.89 12.69 -16.68
N HIS A 356 -15.04 12.87 -17.71
CA HIS A 356 -14.20 11.82 -18.28
C HIS A 356 -12.80 11.73 -17.64
N ILE A 357 -12.49 12.63 -16.70
CA ILE A 357 -11.22 12.60 -15.96
C ILE A 357 -11.33 11.59 -14.82
N ALA A 358 -10.40 10.64 -14.79
CA ALA A 358 -10.36 9.63 -13.73
C ALA A 358 -10.15 10.29 -12.35
N ASP A 359 -10.81 9.76 -11.33
CA ASP A 359 -10.72 10.23 -9.94
C ASP A 359 -11.06 11.72 -9.72
N PHE A 360 -11.80 12.32 -10.68
CA PHE A 360 -12.33 13.66 -10.56
C PHE A 360 -13.86 13.58 -10.44
N GLY A 361 -14.32 13.26 -9.23
CA GLY A 361 -15.71 12.95 -8.92
C GLY A 361 -16.66 14.16 -8.96
N PRO A 362 -17.96 13.92 -8.73
CA PRO A 362 -18.99 14.98 -8.82
C PRO A 362 -18.72 16.17 -7.91
N TRP A 363 -18.33 15.92 -6.65
CA TRP A 363 -18.05 17.00 -5.70
C TRP A 363 -16.84 17.84 -6.13
N ARG A 364 -15.73 17.19 -6.56
CA ARG A 364 -14.55 17.90 -7.03
C ARG A 364 -14.81 18.70 -8.30
N ARG A 365 -15.70 18.20 -9.19
CA ARG A 365 -16.12 18.94 -10.38
C ARG A 365 -16.90 20.20 -10.03
N GLU A 366 -17.83 20.12 -9.09
CA GLU A 366 -18.58 21.27 -8.59
C GLU A 366 -17.69 22.28 -7.88
N ALA A 367 -16.80 21.79 -6.98
CA ALA A 367 -15.96 22.64 -6.15
C ALA A 367 -14.80 23.33 -6.90
N TYR A 368 -14.25 22.66 -7.93
CA TYR A 368 -13.00 23.09 -8.57
C TYR A 368 -13.07 23.16 -10.09
N GLY A 369 -14.17 22.73 -10.72
CA GLY A 369 -14.27 22.59 -12.17
C GLY A 369 -14.03 23.89 -12.93
N ASP A 370 -14.69 24.97 -12.55
CA ASP A 370 -14.58 26.27 -13.21
C ASP A 370 -13.17 26.86 -13.12
N GLU A 371 -12.51 26.69 -11.97
CA GLU A 371 -11.13 27.15 -11.80
C GLU A 371 -10.16 26.36 -12.67
N ILE A 372 -10.34 25.03 -12.74
CA ILE A 372 -9.50 24.17 -13.57
C ILE A 372 -9.69 24.47 -15.05
N LEU A 373 -10.93 24.66 -15.51
CA LEU A 373 -11.22 25.07 -16.89
C LEU A 373 -10.56 26.40 -17.22
N THR A 374 -10.70 27.40 -16.35
CA THR A 374 -10.05 28.72 -16.53
C THR A 374 -8.53 28.58 -16.59
N LEU A 375 -7.93 27.79 -15.69
CA LEU A 375 -6.49 27.59 -15.61
C LEU A 375 -5.90 26.89 -16.85
N LEU A 376 -6.68 26.02 -17.50
CA LEU A 376 -6.24 25.24 -18.64
C LEU A 376 -6.59 25.91 -19.99
N SER A 377 -7.45 26.94 -20.01
CA SER A 377 -7.81 27.70 -21.20
C SER A 377 -6.72 28.71 -21.64
N CYS A 378 -5.77 29.03 -20.74
CA CYS A 378 -4.60 29.85 -20.98
C CYS A 378 -3.43 28.96 -21.41
#